data_2bbaa3552131ce2435c6991ea2a293aa
#
_entry.id   2bbaa3552131ce2435c6991ea2a293aa
#
_cell.length_a   1.000
_cell.length_b   1.000
_cell.length_c   1.000
_cell.angle_alpha   90.00
_cell.angle_beta   90.00
_cell.angle_gamma   90.00
#
_symmetry.space_group_name_H-M   'P 1'
#
loop_
_entity.id
_entity.type
_entity.pdbx_description
1 polymer ?
#
loop_
_entity_poly.entity_id
_entity_poly.type
_entity_poly.pdbx_seq_one_letter_code
_entity_poly.pdbx_strand_id
1 'polypeptide(L)'
;MARRGENIHKRKDGRWEGRYIKARTQEGKIQWGYVYGAVYADVKRVLIQKKAEAGFYNLKRTDLTFEVLAEVWLHSLRNSIKESTYAHYSYTLHKYLLPVLSKVPVASLEESFLEQAMQQIIAPIDAAHKPLGNSSARECLSMLRRICKYAAHLRLIRPMELEVALPKAIDQISAPLSPAEQQRLYQYVQENPTPRKIGLLLGLSLIHIS
;
A
#
# COMPACT_ATOMS: atom_id res chain seq x y z
N MET A 1 24.90 13.72 -21.43
CA MET A 1 23.82 13.87 -22.41
C MET A 1 22.51 13.45 -21.78
N ALA A 2 21.48 14.30 -21.79
CA ALA A 2 20.15 13.93 -21.30
C ALA A 2 19.54 12.88 -22.25
N ARG A 3 19.09 11.74 -21.70
CA ARG A 3 18.39 10.71 -22.50
C ARG A 3 17.08 11.31 -23.03
N ARG A 4 16.85 11.19 -24.35
CA ARG A 4 15.59 11.59 -24.97
C ARG A 4 14.42 10.92 -24.25
N GLY A 5 13.47 11.72 -23.72
CA GLY A 5 12.23 11.26 -23.08
C GLY A 5 12.07 11.55 -21.60
N GLU A 6 13.10 11.88 -20.86
CA GLU A 6 12.99 12.09 -19.40
C GLU A 6 12.50 13.48 -18.98
N ASN A 7 12.54 14.49 -19.87
CA ASN A 7 12.20 15.90 -19.59
C ASN A 7 12.98 16.50 -18.41
N ILE A 8 14.23 16.05 -18.21
CA ILE A 8 15.13 16.56 -17.17
C ILE A 8 16.38 17.13 -17.87
N HIS A 9 16.76 18.35 -17.53
CA HIS A 9 17.95 19.00 -18.06
C HIS A 9 18.70 19.79 -16.98
N LYS A 10 19.98 20.00 -17.15
CA LYS A 10 20.81 20.81 -16.26
C LYS A 10 20.74 22.26 -16.70
N ARG A 11 20.40 23.13 -15.76
CA ARG A 11 20.33 24.59 -15.97
C ARG A 11 21.75 25.22 -15.95
N LYS A 12 21.83 26.43 -16.43
CA LYS A 12 23.09 27.23 -16.40
C LYS A 12 23.56 27.54 -14.97
N ASP A 13 22.61 27.57 -14.01
CA ASP A 13 22.90 27.78 -12.56
C ASP A 13 23.38 26.49 -11.86
N GLY A 14 23.62 25.41 -12.59
CA GLY A 14 24.11 24.13 -12.08
C GLY A 14 23.06 23.20 -11.51
N ARG A 15 21.83 23.66 -11.28
CA ARG A 15 20.71 22.84 -10.81
C ARG A 15 20.10 22.01 -11.94
N TRP A 16 19.50 20.88 -11.56
CA TRP A 16 18.66 20.07 -12.45
C TRP A 16 17.23 20.56 -12.40
N GLU A 17 16.60 20.65 -13.57
CA GLU A 17 15.19 20.98 -13.75
C GLU A 17 14.50 19.83 -14.45
N GLY A 18 13.40 19.33 -13.87
CA GLY A 18 12.48 18.38 -14.48
C GLY A 18 11.13 19.06 -14.72
N ARG A 19 10.51 18.83 -15.89
CA ARG A 19 9.17 19.36 -16.16
C ARG A 19 8.17 18.26 -16.40
N TYR A 20 6.91 18.51 -15.98
CA TYR A 20 5.78 17.60 -16.16
C TYR A 20 4.51 18.36 -16.48
N ILE A 21 3.54 17.68 -17.07
CA ILE A 21 2.21 18.26 -17.31
C ILE A 21 1.46 18.23 -15.96
N LYS A 22 1.21 19.41 -15.38
CA LYS A 22 0.51 19.58 -14.11
C LYS A 22 -1.00 19.43 -14.30
N ALA A 23 -1.54 20.06 -15.32
CA ALA A 23 -2.97 20.04 -15.66
C ALA A 23 -3.19 20.40 -17.13
N ARG A 24 -4.40 20.15 -17.62
CA ARG A 24 -4.91 20.72 -18.89
C ARG A 24 -6.10 21.62 -18.56
N THR A 25 -6.13 22.80 -19.15
CA THR A 25 -7.29 23.70 -19.03
C THR A 25 -8.49 23.12 -19.81
N GLN A 26 -9.68 23.64 -19.56
CA GLN A 26 -10.89 23.27 -20.32
C GLN A 26 -10.73 23.50 -21.83
N GLU A 27 -9.89 24.46 -22.22
CA GLU A 27 -9.53 24.78 -23.61
C GLU A 27 -8.44 23.87 -24.18
N GLY A 28 -7.97 22.84 -23.44
CA GLY A 28 -6.94 21.92 -23.87
C GLY A 28 -5.50 22.42 -23.73
N LYS A 29 -5.26 23.65 -23.25
CA LYS A 29 -3.91 24.19 -23.03
C LYS A 29 -3.21 23.46 -21.88
N ILE A 30 -1.91 23.16 -22.08
CA ILE A 30 -1.08 22.44 -21.12
C ILE A 30 -0.53 23.42 -20.09
N GLN A 31 -0.78 23.13 -18.80
CA GLN A 31 -0.10 23.75 -17.69
C GLN A 31 1.10 22.91 -17.27
N TRP A 32 2.29 23.50 -17.29
CA TRP A 32 3.52 22.84 -16.90
C TRP A 32 3.82 23.01 -15.42
N GLY A 33 4.24 21.93 -14.77
CA GLY A 33 4.85 21.95 -13.45
C GLY A 33 6.35 21.69 -13.55
N TYR A 34 7.12 22.20 -12.60
CA TYR A 34 8.58 22.11 -12.58
C TYR A 34 9.07 21.56 -11.25
N VAL A 35 10.13 20.79 -11.29
CA VAL A 35 10.84 20.23 -10.13
C VAL A 35 12.30 20.63 -10.26
N TYR A 36 12.90 21.14 -9.18
CA TYR A 36 14.30 21.59 -9.17
C TYR A 36 15.07 20.83 -8.09
N GLY A 37 16.35 20.55 -8.33
CA GLY A 37 17.23 19.95 -7.35
C GLY A 37 18.71 20.02 -7.74
N ALA A 38 19.59 19.84 -6.76
CA ALA A 38 21.03 19.81 -6.99
C ALA A 38 21.50 18.49 -7.61
N VAL A 39 20.79 17.39 -7.33
CA VAL A 39 21.14 16.03 -7.77
C VAL A 39 20.12 15.52 -8.77
N TYR A 40 20.58 14.97 -9.88
CA TYR A 40 19.74 14.39 -10.93
C TYR A 40 18.79 13.31 -10.43
N ALA A 41 19.30 12.39 -9.58
CA ALA A 41 18.51 11.26 -9.07
C ALA A 41 17.33 11.74 -8.23
N ASP A 42 17.49 12.79 -7.44
CA ASP A 42 16.42 13.36 -6.61
C ASP A 42 15.35 14.02 -7.47
N VAL A 43 15.77 14.81 -8.47
CA VAL A 43 14.84 15.43 -9.42
C VAL A 43 14.08 14.36 -10.20
N LYS A 44 14.73 13.28 -10.62
CA LYS A 44 14.09 12.18 -11.32
C LYS A 44 13.04 11.49 -10.44
N ARG A 45 13.38 11.19 -9.19
CA ARG A 45 12.45 10.57 -8.23
C ARG A 45 11.21 11.44 -8.00
N VAL A 46 11.41 12.73 -7.68
CA VAL A 46 10.31 13.68 -7.45
C VAL A 46 9.50 13.91 -8.74
N LEU A 47 10.15 13.92 -9.89
CA LEU A 47 9.47 14.08 -11.18
C LEU A 47 8.55 12.90 -11.50
N ILE A 48 8.99 11.66 -11.24
CA ILE A 48 8.16 10.46 -11.41
C ILE A 48 6.93 10.56 -10.50
N GLN A 49 7.12 10.95 -9.25
CA GLN A 49 6.04 11.17 -8.29
C GLN A 49 5.05 12.24 -8.80
N LYS A 50 5.57 13.40 -9.21
CA LYS A 50 4.73 14.51 -9.71
C LYS A 50 4.00 14.18 -11.01
N LYS A 51 4.60 13.37 -11.89
CA LYS A 51 3.93 12.85 -13.09
C LYS A 51 2.80 11.89 -12.73
N ALA A 52 2.98 11.01 -11.74
CA ALA A 52 1.94 10.11 -11.26
C ALA A 52 0.77 10.88 -10.65
N GLU A 53 1.06 11.86 -9.76
CA GLU A 53 0.05 12.74 -9.18
C GLU A 53 -0.73 13.52 -10.26
N ALA A 54 -0.01 14.15 -11.20
CA ALA A 54 -0.62 14.91 -12.29
C ALA A 54 -1.36 14.02 -13.29
N GLY A 55 -0.87 12.82 -13.54
CA GLY A 55 -1.56 11.80 -14.34
C GLY A 55 -2.92 11.45 -13.73
N PHE A 56 -2.97 11.28 -12.40
CA PHE A 56 -4.20 11.05 -11.67
C PHE A 56 -5.25 12.17 -11.89
N TYR A 57 -4.85 13.44 -11.79
CA TYR A 57 -5.74 14.57 -12.01
C TYR A 57 -6.11 14.84 -13.48
N ASN A 58 -5.31 14.33 -14.42
CA ASN A 58 -5.53 14.48 -15.87
C ASN A 58 -6.24 13.28 -16.52
N LEU A 59 -6.40 12.16 -15.82
CA LEU A 59 -7.20 11.03 -16.28
C LEU A 59 -8.65 11.45 -16.38
N LYS A 60 -9.30 11.15 -17.51
CA LYS A 60 -10.75 11.24 -17.57
C LYS A 60 -11.32 10.31 -16.49
N ARG A 61 -12.37 10.75 -15.82
CA ARG A 61 -13.01 10.00 -14.73
C ARG A 61 -13.37 8.55 -15.11
N THR A 62 -13.60 8.32 -16.39
CA THR A 62 -13.90 7.00 -16.99
C THR A 62 -12.69 6.08 -17.09
N ASP A 63 -11.46 6.62 -17.13
CA ASP A 63 -10.24 5.83 -17.39
C ASP A 63 -9.46 5.55 -16.10
N LEU A 64 -9.96 6.04 -14.96
CA LEU A 64 -9.33 5.86 -13.66
C LEU A 64 -9.65 4.47 -13.11
N THR A 65 -8.62 3.65 -12.91
CA THR A 65 -8.76 2.32 -12.31
C THR A 65 -8.57 2.36 -10.80
N PHE A 66 -9.06 1.32 -10.11
CA PHE A 66 -8.87 1.14 -8.67
C PHE A 66 -7.38 1.10 -8.29
N GLU A 67 -6.53 0.45 -9.10
CA GLU A 67 -5.09 0.40 -8.88
C GLU A 67 -4.47 1.80 -8.77
N VAL A 68 -4.74 2.67 -9.76
CA VAL A 68 -4.22 4.04 -9.75
C VAL A 68 -4.72 4.82 -8.54
N LEU A 69 -6.01 4.69 -8.21
CA LEU A 69 -6.61 5.32 -7.03
C LEU A 69 -5.93 4.85 -5.74
N ALA A 70 -5.75 3.54 -5.58
CA ALA A 70 -5.18 2.92 -4.39
C ALA A 70 -3.70 3.30 -4.20
N GLU A 71 -2.91 3.34 -5.28
CA GLU A 71 -1.52 3.78 -5.24
C GLU A 71 -1.39 5.26 -4.84
N VAL A 72 -2.24 6.12 -5.38
CA VAL A 72 -2.26 7.55 -5.01
C VAL A 72 -2.66 7.71 -3.54
N TRP A 73 -3.66 6.96 -3.06
CA TRP A 73 -4.04 6.93 -1.65
C TRP A 73 -2.87 6.47 -0.77
N LEU A 74 -2.25 5.34 -1.08
CA LEU A 74 -1.11 4.81 -0.33
C LEU A 74 0.03 5.81 -0.28
N HIS A 75 0.35 6.41 -1.43
CA HIS A 75 1.39 7.42 -1.52
C HIS A 75 1.10 8.67 -0.68
N SER A 76 -0.17 9.10 -0.60
CA SER A 76 -0.57 10.24 0.24
C SER A 76 -0.28 10.05 1.72
N LEU A 77 -0.18 8.79 2.18
CA LEU A 77 0.09 8.44 3.57
C LEU A 77 1.59 8.42 3.92
N ARG A 78 2.49 8.43 2.93
CA ARG A 78 3.92 8.17 3.12
C ARG A 78 4.60 9.03 4.19
N ASN A 79 4.20 10.30 4.30
CA ASN A 79 4.78 11.24 5.25
C ASN A 79 4.01 11.32 6.57
N SER A 80 2.87 10.62 6.69
CA SER A 80 1.98 10.70 7.86
C SER A 80 1.98 9.44 8.72
N ILE A 81 2.55 8.34 8.22
CA ILE A 81 2.60 7.06 8.93
C ILE A 81 4.04 6.53 9.01
N LYS A 82 4.28 5.62 9.96
CA LYS A 82 5.58 4.95 10.12
C LYS A 82 5.91 4.11 8.88
N GLU A 83 7.20 3.98 8.55
CA GLU A 83 7.69 3.20 7.41
C GLU A 83 7.21 1.74 7.46
N SER A 84 7.21 1.13 8.66
CA SER A 84 6.70 -0.24 8.86
C SER A 84 5.21 -0.37 8.53
N THR A 85 4.40 0.63 8.90
CA THR A 85 2.97 0.68 8.58
C THR A 85 2.76 0.87 7.08
N TYR A 86 3.56 1.72 6.44
CA TYR A 86 3.52 1.93 5.00
C TYR A 86 3.83 0.64 4.24
N ALA A 87 4.92 -0.05 4.62
CA ALA A 87 5.32 -1.32 4.03
C ALA A 87 4.22 -2.39 4.20
N HIS A 88 3.58 -2.44 5.36
CA HIS A 88 2.48 -3.35 5.63
C HIS A 88 1.25 -3.05 4.78
N TYR A 89 0.86 -1.78 4.65
CA TYR A 89 -0.24 -1.38 3.76
C TYR A 89 0.06 -1.69 2.30
N SER A 90 1.28 -1.41 1.84
CA SER A 90 1.73 -1.76 0.50
C SER A 90 1.62 -3.27 0.25
N TYR A 91 2.11 -4.08 1.19
CA TYR A 91 2.01 -5.54 1.10
C TYR A 91 0.55 -6.02 1.02
N THR A 92 -0.32 -5.54 1.91
CA THR A 92 -1.74 -5.93 1.95
C THR A 92 -2.48 -5.52 0.67
N LEU A 93 -2.21 -4.32 0.17
CA LEU A 93 -2.78 -3.81 -1.07
C LEU A 93 -2.41 -4.72 -2.26
N HIS A 94 -1.12 -4.93 -2.48
CA HIS A 94 -0.62 -5.67 -3.63
C HIS A 94 -0.94 -7.17 -3.57
N LYS A 95 -0.94 -7.75 -2.37
CA LYS A 95 -1.18 -9.17 -2.21
C LYS A 95 -2.63 -9.56 -2.29
N TYR A 96 -3.54 -8.72 -1.77
CA TYR A 96 -4.94 -9.13 -1.59
C TYR A 96 -5.93 -8.32 -2.41
N LEU A 97 -5.81 -6.98 -2.45
CA LEU A 97 -6.80 -6.12 -3.10
C LEU A 97 -6.57 -5.97 -4.60
N LEU A 98 -5.33 -5.69 -5.03
CA LEU A 98 -5.04 -5.45 -6.44
C LEU A 98 -5.26 -6.66 -7.35
N PRO A 99 -5.00 -7.92 -6.96
CA PRO A 99 -5.28 -9.06 -7.82
C PRO A 99 -6.76 -9.14 -8.28
N VAL A 100 -7.68 -8.65 -7.44
CA VAL A 100 -9.12 -8.69 -7.74
C VAL A 100 -9.62 -7.37 -8.32
N LEU A 101 -9.11 -6.22 -7.82
CA LEU A 101 -9.70 -4.90 -8.09
C LEU A 101 -8.88 -4.04 -9.06
N SER A 102 -7.63 -4.38 -9.41
CA SER A 102 -6.71 -3.48 -10.12
C SER A 102 -7.31 -2.82 -11.35
N LYS A 103 -7.98 -3.59 -12.22
CA LYS A 103 -8.51 -3.13 -13.50
C LYS A 103 -9.92 -2.53 -13.43
N VAL A 104 -10.53 -2.52 -12.26
CA VAL A 104 -11.90 -2.02 -12.09
C VAL A 104 -11.93 -0.51 -12.24
N PRO A 105 -12.76 0.04 -13.13
CA PRO A 105 -12.92 1.49 -13.25
C PRO A 105 -13.50 2.09 -11.95
N VAL A 106 -12.93 3.20 -11.48
CA VAL A 106 -13.42 3.87 -10.26
C VAL A 106 -14.89 4.28 -10.39
N ALA A 107 -15.33 4.60 -11.60
CA ALA A 107 -16.71 4.98 -11.88
C ALA A 107 -17.73 3.84 -11.65
N SER A 108 -17.28 2.59 -11.69
CA SER A 108 -18.10 1.39 -11.47
C SER A 108 -17.97 0.79 -10.07
N LEU A 109 -17.30 1.49 -9.15
CA LEU A 109 -17.21 1.05 -7.76
C LEU A 109 -18.54 1.32 -7.06
N GLU A 110 -19.34 0.27 -6.94
CA GLU A 110 -20.59 0.25 -6.20
C GLU A 110 -20.44 -0.65 -4.95
N GLU A 111 -21.28 -0.41 -3.96
CA GLU A 111 -21.24 -1.09 -2.67
C GLU A 111 -21.35 -2.61 -2.84
N SER A 112 -22.39 -3.06 -3.54
CA SER A 112 -22.65 -4.48 -3.81
C SER A 112 -21.49 -5.18 -4.55
N PHE A 113 -20.87 -4.48 -5.51
CA PHE A 113 -19.71 -4.99 -6.22
C PHE A 113 -18.50 -5.15 -5.32
N LEU A 114 -18.21 -4.16 -4.47
CA LEU A 114 -17.08 -4.19 -3.55
C LEU A 114 -17.26 -5.24 -2.46
N GLU A 115 -18.50 -5.47 -1.99
CA GLU A 115 -18.82 -6.54 -1.04
C GLU A 115 -18.60 -7.91 -1.66
N GLN A 116 -19.03 -8.14 -2.89
CA GLN A 116 -18.75 -9.38 -3.63
C GLN A 116 -17.23 -9.58 -3.85
N ALA A 117 -16.51 -8.53 -4.25
CA ALA A 117 -15.06 -8.59 -4.41
C ALA A 117 -14.36 -8.93 -3.09
N MET A 118 -14.81 -8.37 -1.97
CA MET A 118 -14.30 -8.72 -0.64
C MET A 118 -14.58 -10.17 -0.27
N GLN A 119 -15.77 -10.72 -0.59
CA GLN A 119 -16.05 -12.13 -0.37
C GLN A 119 -15.12 -13.04 -1.19
N GLN A 120 -14.82 -12.68 -2.43
CA GLN A 120 -13.83 -13.40 -3.25
C GLN A 120 -12.41 -13.35 -2.67
N ILE A 121 -12.03 -12.23 -2.06
CA ILE A 121 -10.72 -12.09 -1.39
C ILE A 121 -10.66 -12.94 -0.13
N ILE A 122 -11.75 -13.00 0.65
CA ILE A 122 -11.84 -13.75 1.91
C ILE A 122 -11.89 -15.26 1.65
N ALA A 123 -12.70 -15.69 0.71
CA ALA A 123 -12.93 -17.09 0.35
C ALA A 123 -12.72 -17.28 -1.15
N PRO A 124 -11.48 -17.38 -1.63
CA PRO A 124 -11.19 -17.60 -3.04
C PRO A 124 -11.83 -18.90 -3.52
N ILE A 125 -12.45 -18.86 -4.69
CA ILE A 125 -13.07 -20.04 -5.32
C ILE A 125 -11.98 -21.04 -5.77
N ASP A 126 -10.77 -20.55 -6.00
CA ASP A 126 -9.64 -21.35 -6.45
C ASP A 126 -9.00 -22.11 -5.26
N ALA A 127 -8.94 -23.42 -5.38
CA ALA A 127 -8.35 -24.33 -4.38
C ALA A 127 -6.84 -24.08 -4.12
N ALA A 128 -6.16 -23.33 -4.98
CA ALA A 128 -4.75 -22.94 -4.80
C ALA A 128 -4.55 -21.90 -3.70
N HIS A 129 -5.57 -21.15 -3.32
CA HIS A 129 -5.49 -20.08 -2.34
C HIS A 129 -6.24 -20.45 -1.06
N LYS A 130 -5.55 -20.37 0.09
CA LYS A 130 -6.19 -20.56 1.39
C LYS A 130 -7.10 -19.37 1.72
N PRO A 131 -8.27 -19.62 2.32
CA PRO A 131 -9.12 -18.56 2.85
C PRO A 131 -8.37 -17.65 3.81
N LEU A 132 -8.69 -16.35 3.78
CA LEU A 132 -8.09 -15.40 4.71
C LEU A 132 -8.60 -15.64 6.13
N GLY A 133 -7.67 -15.59 7.09
CA GLY A 133 -8.02 -15.51 8.51
C GLY A 133 -8.71 -14.20 8.86
N ASN A 134 -9.45 -14.18 9.97
CA ASN A 134 -10.24 -13.03 10.43
C ASN A 134 -9.42 -11.71 10.47
N SER A 135 -8.18 -11.73 11.01
CA SER A 135 -7.34 -10.55 11.13
C SER A 135 -6.99 -9.94 9.77
N SER A 136 -6.56 -10.78 8.81
CA SER A 136 -6.21 -10.31 7.46
C SER A 136 -7.44 -9.83 6.68
N ALA A 137 -8.58 -10.52 6.83
CA ALA A 137 -9.83 -10.12 6.19
C ALA A 137 -10.32 -8.76 6.73
N ARG A 138 -10.24 -8.56 8.05
CA ARG A 138 -10.58 -7.28 8.70
C ARG A 138 -9.68 -6.15 8.22
N GLU A 139 -8.42 -6.42 8.04
CA GLU A 139 -7.45 -5.44 7.55
C GLU A 139 -7.72 -5.05 6.09
N CYS A 140 -7.95 -6.02 5.21
CA CYS A 140 -8.34 -5.78 3.82
C CYS A 140 -9.60 -4.91 3.75
N LEU A 141 -10.64 -5.24 4.52
CA LEU A 141 -11.89 -4.47 4.58
C LEU A 141 -11.65 -3.04 5.11
N SER A 142 -10.84 -2.89 6.16
CA SER A 142 -10.48 -1.57 6.72
C SER A 142 -9.74 -0.72 5.68
N MET A 143 -8.80 -1.32 4.95
CA MET A 143 -8.06 -0.64 3.89
C MET A 143 -8.98 -0.24 2.74
N LEU A 144 -9.84 -1.13 2.27
CA LEU A 144 -10.82 -0.85 1.21
C LEU A 144 -11.73 0.31 1.59
N ARG A 145 -12.27 0.32 2.82
CA ARG A 145 -13.08 1.44 3.36
C ARG A 145 -12.32 2.76 3.34
N ARG A 146 -11.04 2.77 3.69
CA ARG A 146 -10.19 3.97 3.65
C ARG A 146 -9.98 4.48 2.24
N ILE A 147 -9.74 3.59 1.27
CA ILE A 147 -9.60 3.95 -0.15
C ILE A 147 -10.91 4.51 -0.69
N CYS A 148 -12.06 3.89 -0.38
CA CYS A 148 -13.38 4.40 -0.76
C CYS A 148 -13.67 5.77 -0.14
N LYS A 149 -13.34 5.97 1.14
CA LYS A 149 -13.47 7.27 1.80
C LYS A 149 -12.60 8.34 1.13
N TYR A 150 -11.39 7.99 0.73
CA TYR A 150 -10.51 8.88 -0.02
C TYR A 150 -11.09 9.22 -1.39
N ALA A 151 -11.61 8.23 -2.13
CA ALA A 151 -12.28 8.44 -3.41
C ALA A 151 -13.52 9.35 -3.30
N ALA A 152 -14.31 9.17 -2.24
CA ALA A 152 -15.46 10.02 -1.95
C ALA A 152 -15.04 11.47 -1.60
N HIS A 153 -13.94 11.62 -0.83
CA HIS A 153 -13.36 12.95 -0.56
C HIS A 153 -12.95 13.67 -1.84
N LEU A 154 -12.39 12.93 -2.81
CA LEU A 154 -12.05 13.44 -4.14
C LEU A 154 -13.28 13.60 -5.07
N ARG A 155 -14.48 13.31 -4.57
CA ARG A 155 -15.75 13.34 -5.33
C ARG A 155 -15.74 12.45 -6.58
N LEU A 156 -14.99 11.35 -6.55
CA LEU A 156 -14.92 10.36 -7.62
C LEU A 156 -16.07 9.37 -7.55
N ILE A 157 -16.48 9.01 -6.34
CA ILE A 157 -17.59 8.12 -6.02
C ILE A 157 -18.51 8.77 -4.98
N ARG A 158 -19.69 8.19 -4.78
CA ARG A 158 -20.55 8.55 -3.64
C ARG A 158 -20.00 7.93 -2.36
N PRO A 159 -20.18 8.56 -1.19
CA PRO A 159 -19.91 7.91 0.09
C PRO A 159 -20.70 6.58 0.18
N MET A 160 -20.06 5.53 0.65
CA MET A 160 -20.66 4.21 0.80
C MET A 160 -20.19 3.55 2.09
N GLU A 161 -21.01 2.68 2.65
CA GLU A 161 -20.68 1.86 3.80
C GLU A 161 -20.63 0.40 3.35
N LEU A 162 -19.50 -0.26 3.55
CA LEU A 162 -19.31 -1.65 3.14
C LEU A 162 -19.61 -2.56 4.33
N GLU A 163 -20.62 -3.41 4.19
CA GLU A 163 -20.98 -4.43 5.18
C GLU A 163 -20.61 -5.81 4.65
N VAL A 164 -19.52 -6.37 5.17
CA VAL A 164 -18.99 -7.66 4.74
C VAL A 164 -18.92 -8.59 5.94
N ALA A 165 -19.51 -9.79 5.79
CA ALA A 165 -19.39 -10.84 6.78
C ALA A 165 -17.93 -11.32 6.83
N LEU A 166 -17.31 -11.20 8.01
CA LEU A 166 -15.95 -11.64 8.25
C LEU A 166 -15.92 -13.09 8.77
N PRO A 167 -14.85 -13.86 8.49
CA PRO A 167 -14.64 -15.16 9.09
C PRO A 167 -14.67 -15.06 10.63
N LYS A 168 -15.13 -16.10 11.30
CA LYS A 168 -15.09 -16.15 12.77
C LYS A 168 -13.64 -16.03 13.25
N ALA A 169 -13.41 -15.22 14.27
CA ALA A 169 -12.13 -15.21 14.95
C ALA A 169 -11.96 -16.59 15.62
N ILE A 170 -10.87 -17.26 15.31
CA ILE A 170 -10.46 -18.44 16.07
C ILE A 170 -9.60 -17.89 17.20
N ASP A 171 -10.14 -17.90 18.41
CA ASP A 171 -9.36 -17.59 19.61
C ASP A 171 -8.35 -18.73 19.81
N GLN A 172 -7.22 -18.64 19.11
CA GLN A 172 -6.05 -19.43 19.46
C GLN A 172 -5.51 -18.85 20.77
N ILE A 173 -5.96 -19.40 21.87
CA ILE A 173 -5.30 -19.20 23.15
C ILE A 173 -3.91 -19.82 22.98
N SER A 174 -2.94 -18.96 22.70
CA SER A 174 -1.54 -19.38 22.67
C SER A 174 -1.17 -19.76 24.09
N ALA A 175 -1.15 -21.05 24.38
CA ALA A 175 -0.67 -21.51 25.67
C ALA A 175 0.78 -21.04 25.85
N PRO A 176 1.13 -20.46 26.99
CA PRO A 176 2.52 -20.12 27.28
C PRO A 176 3.37 -21.40 27.26
N LEU A 177 4.61 -21.26 26.84
CA LEU A 177 5.56 -22.37 26.87
C LEU A 177 5.65 -22.92 28.29
N SER A 178 5.52 -24.22 28.42
CA SER A 178 5.85 -24.90 29.67
C SER A 178 7.34 -24.77 30.01
N PRO A 179 7.76 -24.87 31.26
CA PRO A 179 9.17 -24.81 31.64
C PRO A 179 10.04 -25.80 30.86
N ALA A 180 9.55 -27.00 30.59
CA ALA A 180 10.24 -28.02 29.82
C ALA A 180 10.42 -27.63 28.33
N GLU A 181 9.41 -27.02 27.72
CA GLU A 181 9.49 -26.50 26.33
C GLU A 181 10.43 -25.30 26.24
N GLN A 182 10.39 -24.43 27.24
CA GLN A 182 11.31 -23.31 27.34
C GLN A 182 12.76 -23.78 27.42
N GLN A 183 13.05 -24.81 28.24
CA GLN A 183 14.39 -25.37 28.37
C GLN A 183 14.86 -26.02 27.07
N ARG A 184 13.99 -26.75 26.37
CA ARG A 184 14.30 -27.29 25.02
C ARG A 184 14.60 -26.19 24.00
N LEU A 185 13.84 -25.09 24.05
CA LEU A 185 14.09 -23.96 23.18
C LEU A 185 15.47 -23.33 23.46
N TYR A 186 15.84 -23.17 24.73
CA TYR A 186 17.18 -22.67 25.12
C TYR A 186 18.27 -23.56 24.58
N GLN A 187 18.18 -24.87 24.81
CA GLN A 187 19.17 -25.85 24.32
C GLN A 187 19.29 -25.80 22.78
N TYR A 188 18.18 -25.82 22.07
CA TYR A 188 18.18 -25.75 20.61
C TYR A 188 18.86 -24.50 20.06
N VAL A 189 18.65 -23.34 20.71
CA VAL A 189 19.26 -22.08 20.26
C VAL A 189 20.77 -22.07 20.60
N GLN A 190 21.19 -22.63 21.73
CA GLN A 190 22.60 -22.77 22.10
C GLN A 190 23.36 -23.72 21.13
N GLU A 191 22.75 -24.81 20.74
CA GLU A 191 23.32 -25.76 19.79
C GLU A 191 23.39 -25.22 18.36
N ASN A 192 22.46 -24.33 18.00
CA ASN A 192 22.34 -23.75 16.65
C ASN A 192 22.29 -22.22 16.68
N PRO A 193 23.34 -21.52 17.12
CA PRO A 193 23.32 -20.08 17.29
C PRO A 193 23.26 -19.34 15.96
N THR A 194 22.30 -18.46 15.82
CA THR A 194 22.24 -17.45 14.75
C THR A 194 21.92 -16.08 15.38
N PRO A 195 22.31 -14.97 14.76
CA PRO A 195 22.02 -13.64 15.32
C PRO A 195 20.53 -13.44 15.68
N ARG A 196 19.61 -13.97 14.83
CA ARG A 196 18.17 -13.89 15.08
C ARG A 196 17.73 -14.73 16.28
N LYS A 197 18.26 -15.93 16.43
CA LYS A 197 17.94 -16.83 17.55
C LYS A 197 18.51 -16.31 18.87
N ILE A 198 19.72 -15.75 18.85
CA ILE A 198 20.32 -15.09 20.02
C ILE A 198 19.47 -13.89 20.45
N GLY A 199 19.00 -13.06 19.50
CA GLY A 199 18.09 -11.97 19.78
C GLY A 199 16.78 -12.44 20.43
N LEU A 200 16.24 -13.58 20.00
CA LEU A 200 15.07 -14.20 20.64
C LEU A 200 15.33 -14.58 22.11
N LEU A 201 16.48 -15.21 22.40
CA LEU A 201 16.83 -15.56 23.77
C LEU A 201 17.00 -14.34 24.66
N LEU A 202 17.66 -13.29 24.18
CA LEU A 202 17.80 -12.04 24.93
C LEU A 202 16.43 -11.41 25.20
N GLY A 203 15.52 -11.41 24.22
CA GLY A 203 14.15 -10.94 24.41
C GLY A 203 13.39 -11.74 25.48
N LEU A 204 13.47 -13.07 25.43
CA LEU A 204 12.83 -13.94 26.45
C LEU A 204 13.45 -13.75 27.83
N SER A 205 14.76 -13.57 27.94
CA SER A 205 15.45 -13.32 29.20
C SER A 205 15.02 -11.99 29.86
N LEU A 206 14.81 -10.93 29.06
CA LEU A 206 14.40 -9.62 29.56
C LEU A 206 12.96 -9.61 30.09
N ILE A 207 12.05 -10.44 29.53
CA ILE A 207 10.66 -10.55 30.00
C ILE A 207 10.59 -11.18 31.40
N HIS A 208 11.56 -12.03 31.78
CA HIS A 208 11.59 -12.67 33.10
C HIS A 208 12.23 -11.81 34.20
N ILE A 209 12.80 -10.65 33.88
CA ILE A 209 13.44 -9.75 34.84
C ILE A 209 12.47 -8.64 35.31
N SER A 210 11.30 -8.55 34.69
CA SER A 210 10.20 -7.62 35.07
C SER A 210 9.14 -8.35 35.86
#